data_b6533cf4da5dd70e171fb76d0be77df6
#
_entry.id   b6533cf4da5dd70e171fb76d0be77df6
#
_cell.length_a   1.000
_cell.length_b   1.000
_cell.length_c   1.000
_cell.angle_alpha   90.00
_cell.angle_beta   90.00
_cell.angle_gamma   90.00
#
_symmetry.space_group_name_H-M   'P 1'
#
loop_
_entity.id
_entity.type
_entity.pdbx_description
1 polymer ?
#
loop_
_entity_poly.entity_id
_entity_poly.type
_entity_poly.pdbx_seq_one_letter_code
_entity_poly.pdbx_strand_id
1 'polypeptide(L)'
;MFVKTHSPTDRLRIWREIRQKEHLSIDDLVQEFQDIKILPRYLDYYTPKSWPNPFEIVSEGFLCQTGVTLLLTTTLINKNFITSNELTFPVISNNITGDSGIVLLDNNKVFNFSPGKIEEWDFVKENATIFQTHKIDKKILSY
;
A
#
# COMPACT_ATOMS: atom_id res chain seq x y z
N MET A 1 -9.69 -4.40 7.77
CA MET A 1 -9.04 -5.66 7.31
C MET A 1 -8.32 -6.37 8.44
N PHE A 2 -7.18 -5.89 8.92
CA PHE A 2 -6.46 -6.55 10.02
C PHE A 2 -6.67 -5.83 11.35
N VAL A 3 -6.76 -6.60 12.44
CA VAL A 3 -6.82 -6.08 13.81
C VAL A 3 -5.69 -6.70 14.64
N LYS A 4 -5.38 -6.09 15.80
CA LYS A 4 -4.25 -6.49 16.64
C LYS A 4 -4.30 -7.95 17.11
N THR A 5 -5.51 -8.51 17.28
CA THR A 5 -5.68 -9.88 17.74
C THR A 5 -5.49 -10.94 16.67
N HIS A 6 -5.37 -10.55 15.38
CA HIS A 6 -5.15 -11.49 14.32
C HIS A 6 -3.73 -12.07 14.38
N SER A 7 -3.63 -13.40 14.32
CA SER A 7 -2.35 -14.10 14.18
C SER A 7 -1.79 -13.92 12.75
N PRO A 8 -0.50 -14.24 12.52
CA PRO A 8 0.04 -14.27 11.16
C PRO A 8 -0.79 -15.13 10.20
N THR A 9 -1.25 -16.29 10.66
CA THR A 9 -2.10 -17.18 9.87
C THR A 9 -3.43 -16.54 9.54
N ASP A 10 -4.06 -15.86 10.50
CA ASP A 10 -5.30 -15.13 10.28
C ASP A 10 -5.12 -14.05 9.22
N ARG A 11 -4.06 -13.26 9.32
CA ARG A 11 -3.78 -12.19 8.36
C ARG A 11 -3.59 -12.72 6.95
N LEU A 12 -2.84 -13.81 6.79
CA LEU A 12 -2.65 -14.44 5.48
C LEU A 12 -3.97 -14.95 4.90
N ARG A 13 -4.82 -15.55 5.72
CA ARG A 13 -6.14 -16.02 5.31
C ARG A 13 -7.05 -14.86 4.87
N ILE A 14 -7.11 -13.80 5.67
CA ILE A 14 -7.94 -12.61 5.38
C ILE A 14 -7.49 -11.97 4.07
N TRP A 15 -6.19 -11.78 3.87
CA TRP A 15 -5.66 -11.21 2.64
C TRP A 15 -5.96 -12.08 1.42
N ARG A 16 -5.86 -13.41 1.56
CA ARG A 16 -6.23 -14.33 0.50
C ARG A 16 -7.71 -14.20 0.14
N GLU A 17 -8.59 -14.11 1.13
CA GLU A 17 -10.02 -13.94 0.90
C GLU A 17 -10.32 -12.65 0.11
N ILE A 18 -9.63 -11.57 0.42
CA ILE A 18 -9.78 -10.31 -0.31
C ILE A 18 -9.32 -10.47 -1.77
N ARG A 19 -8.19 -11.12 -2.00
CA ARG A 19 -7.71 -11.37 -3.37
C ARG A 19 -8.65 -12.26 -4.17
N GLN A 20 -9.41 -13.11 -3.53
CA GLN A 20 -10.35 -14.04 -4.17
C GLN A 20 -11.76 -13.48 -4.35
N LYS A 21 -12.09 -12.34 -3.73
CA LYS A 21 -13.40 -11.70 -3.90
C LYS A 21 -13.59 -11.31 -5.36
N GLU A 22 -14.74 -11.71 -5.93
CA GLU A 22 -15.14 -11.33 -7.28
C GLU A 22 -15.97 -10.03 -7.24
N HIS A 23 -16.05 -9.33 -8.38
CA HIS A 23 -16.87 -8.13 -8.58
C HIS A 23 -16.57 -6.97 -7.60
N LEU A 24 -15.35 -6.94 -7.07
CA LEU A 24 -14.91 -5.87 -6.21
C LEU A 24 -14.48 -4.68 -7.07
N SER A 25 -15.05 -3.49 -6.83
CA SER A 25 -14.61 -2.27 -7.50
C SER A 25 -13.26 -1.83 -6.90
N ILE A 26 -12.56 -0.94 -7.62
CA ILE A 26 -11.30 -0.39 -7.10
C ILE A 26 -11.52 0.37 -5.78
N ASP A 27 -12.62 1.12 -5.68
CA ASP A 27 -12.96 1.85 -4.46
C ASP A 27 -13.26 0.89 -3.30
N ASP A 28 -14.00 -0.19 -3.55
CA ASP A 28 -14.28 -1.20 -2.54
C ASP A 28 -13.01 -1.88 -2.04
N LEU A 29 -12.08 -2.17 -2.96
CA LEU A 29 -10.81 -2.77 -2.60
C LEU A 29 -10.00 -1.81 -1.72
N VAL A 30 -9.90 -0.55 -2.09
CA VAL A 30 -9.18 0.46 -1.30
C VAL A 30 -9.80 0.59 0.10
N GLN A 31 -11.12 0.55 0.22
CA GLN A 31 -11.80 0.60 1.51
C GLN A 31 -11.48 -0.59 2.41
N GLU A 32 -11.22 -1.77 1.85
CA GLU A 32 -10.81 -2.94 2.63
C GLU A 32 -9.50 -2.68 3.40
N PHE A 33 -8.67 -1.76 2.94
CA PHE A 33 -7.41 -1.39 3.58
C PHE A 33 -7.54 -0.25 4.58
N GLN A 34 -8.74 0.30 4.78
CA GLN A 34 -8.99 1.43 5.67
C GLN A 34 -8.69 1.11 7.14
N ASP A 35 -9.06 -0.08 7.58
CA ASP A 35 -9.06 -0.47 8.98
C ASP A 35 -7.86 -1.32 9.39
N ILE A 36 -6.76 -1.21 8.65
CA ILE A 36 -5.53 -1.91 9.05
C ILE A 36 -4.95 -1.21 10.26
N LYS A 37 -4.80 -1.96 11.36
CA LYS A 37 -4.13 -1.45 12.56
C LYS A 37 -2.62 -1.54 12.35
N ILE A 38 -1.97 -0.40 12.45
CA ILE A 38 -0.52 -0.29 12.32
C ILE A 38 0.14 -1.05 13.47
N LEU A 39 1.01 -1.98 13.12
CA LEU A 39 1.88 -2.65 14.07
C LEU A 39 3.22 -1.91 14.11
N PRO A 40 3.96 -1.95 15.25
CA PRO A 40 5.21 -1.19 15.37
C PRO A 40 6.39 -1.89 14.67
N ARG A 41 6.22 -2.26 13.42
CA ARG A 41 7.27 -2.80 12.56
C ARG A 41 7.31 -1.98 11.27
N TYR A 42 8.39 -1.23 11.12
CA TYR A 42 8.52 -0.25 10.05
C TYR A 42 9.45 -0.74 8.96
N LEU A 43 9.18 -0.33 7.73
CA LEU A 43 10.05 -0.54 6.59
C LEU A 43 10.79 0.74 6.26
N ASP A 44 12.03 0.59 5.77
CA ASP A 44 12.81 1.72 5.26
C ASP A 44 12.23 2.14 3.90
N TYR A 45 11.55 3.27 3.87
CA TYR A 45 10.92 3.77 2.64
C TYR A 45 11.93 4.41 1.66
N TYR A 46 13.19 4.54 2.04
CA TYR A 46 14.23 5.05 1.15
C TYR A 46 15.00 3.96 0.41
N THR A 47 14.87 2.71 0.81
CA THR A 47 15.67 1.61 0.28
C THR A 47 14.78 0.48 -0.26
N PRO A 48 14.26 0.61 -1.50
CA PRO A 48 13.36 -0.42 -2.07
C PRO A 48 13.91 -1.84 -2.07
N LYS A 49 15.22 -2.00 -2.19
CA LYS A 49 15.87 -3.31 -2.18
C LYS A 49 15.70 -4.05 -0.86
N SER A 50 15.43 -3.34 0.23
CA SER A 50 15.23 -3.93 1.56
C SER A 50 13.79 -4.40 1.80
N TRP A 51 12.87 -4.10 0.91
CA TRP A 51 11.47 -4.40 1.12
C TRP A 51 11.21 -5.91 1.02
N PRO A 52 10.48 -6.47 2.00
CA PRO A 52 10.09 -7.88 1.94
C PRO A 52 9.01 -8.11 0.88
N ASN A 53 8.78 -9.38 0.53
CA ASN A 53 7.67 -9.71 -0.35
C ASN A 53 6.33 -9.53 0.39
N PRO A 54 5.19 -9.49 -0.34
CA PRO A 54 3.89 -9.24 0.28
C PRO A 54 3.47 -10.28 1.32
N PHE A 55 3.84 -11.55 1.15
CA PHE A 55 3.54 -12.59 2.13
C PHE A 55 4.28 -12.33 3.44
N GLU A 56 5.52 -11.89 3.36
CA GLU A 56 6.31 -11.52 4.55
C GLU A 56 5.74 -10.28 5.21
N ILE A 57 5.29 -9.29 4.43
CA ILE A 57 4.63 -8.09 4.99
C ILE A 57 3.45 -8.51 5.86
N VAL A 58 2.60 -9.40 5.34
CA VAL A 58 1.40 -9.85 6.06
C VAL A 58 1.77 -10.73 7.25
N SER A 59 2.60 -11.76 7.06
CA SER A 59 2.92 -12.71 8.11
C SER A 59 3.78 -12.11 9.23
N GLU A 60 4.74 -11.26 8.87
CA GLU A 60 5.63 -10.62 9.83
C GLU A 60 5.05 -9.34 10.44
N GLY A 61 3.95 -8.84 9.87
CA GLY A 61 3.27 -7.66 10.38
C GLY A 61 3.98 -6.34 10.10
N PHE A 62 4.63 -6.20 8.95
CA PHE A 62 5.19 -4.92 8.50
C PHE A 62 4.07 -4.00 8.01
N LEU A 63 3.18 -3.61 8.92
CA LEU A 63 1.97 -2.87 8.59
C LEU A 63 2.08 -1.38 8.96
N CYS A 64 3.25 -0.82 8.73
CA CYS A 64 3.44 0.63 8.70
C CYS A 64 2.85 1.20 7.40
N GLN A 65 2.87 2.51 7.28
CA GLN A 65 2.34 3.19 6.10
C GLN A 65 2.97 2.63 4.79
N THR A 66 4.28 2.42 4.78
CA THR A 66 4.98 1.86 3.61
C THR A 66 4.55 0.41 3.33
N GLY A 67 4.46 -0.43 4.35
CA GLY A 67 4.03 -1.82 4.19
C GLY A 67 2.61 -1.93 3.68
N VAL A 68 1.70 -1.10 4.17
CA VAL A 68 0.30 -1.06 3.70
C VAL A 68 0.26 -0.64 2.22
N THR A 69 1.04 0.37 1.83
CA THR A 69 1.10 0.79 0.43
C THR A 69 1.58 -0.34 -0.48
N LEU A 70 2.62 -1.07 -0.09
CA LEU A 70 3.12 -2.21 -0.86
C LEU A 70 2.09 -3.32 -0.98
N LEU A 71 1.41 -3.64 0.11
CA LEU A 71 0.39 -4.67 0.14
C LEU A 71 -0.81 -4.29 -0.74
N LEU A 72 -1.28 -3.05 -0.64
CA LEU A 72 -2.36 -2.53 -1.48
C LEU A 72 -1.97 -2.57 -2.95
N THR A 73 -0.77 -2.12 -3.30
CA THR A 73 -0.27 -2.13 -4.67
C THR A 73 -0.25 -3.54 -5.24
N THR A 74 0.26 -4.51 -4.50
CA THR A 74 0.27 -5.91 -4.92
C THR A 74 -1.15 -6.44 -5.17
N THR A 75 -2.07 -6.08 -4.31
CA THR A 75 -3.47 -6.50 -4.44
C THR A 75 -4.14 -5.86 -5.66
N LEU A 76 -3.86 -4.57 -5.92
CA LEU A 76 -4.35 -3.87 -7.11
C LEU A 76 -3.80 -4.50 -8.40
N ILE A 77 -2.54 -4.90 -8.42
CA ILE A 77 -1.94 -5.60 -9.56
C ILE A 77 -2.63 -6.96 -9.77
N ASN A 78 -2.81 -7.71 -8.70
CA ASN A 78 -3.45 -9.03 -8.74
C ASN A 78 -4.88 -8.95 -9.31
N LYS A 79 -5.61 -7.88 -9.02
CA LYS A 79 -6.97 -7.65 -9.49
C LYS A 79 -7.02 -6.96 -10.87
N ASN A 80 -5.88 -6.72 -11.50
CA ASN A 80 -5.76 -6.05 -12.80
C ASN A 80 -6.24 -4.60 -12.80
N PHE A 81 -6.27 -3.94 -11.66
CA PHE A 81 -6.56 -2.50 -11.57
C PHE A 81 -5.36 -1.65 -11.94
N ILE A 82 -4.16 -2.20 -11.83
CA ILE A 82 -2.91 -1.56 -12.24
C ILE A 82 -2.26 -2.45 -13.30
N THR A 83 -2.05 -1.89 -14.49
CA THR A 83 -1.51 -2.61 -15.64
C THR A 83 -0.15 -2.08 -16.10
N SER A 84 0.30 -0.96 -15.55
CA SER A 84 1.61 -0.38 -15.87
C SER A 84 2.74 -1.32 -15.45
N ASN A 85 3.78 -1.43 -16.26
CA ASN A 85 4.95 -2.24 -15.94
C ASN A 85 5.87 -1.57 -14.92
N GLU A 86 5.86 -0.24 -14.87
CA GLU A 86 6.62 0.55 -13.92
C GLU A 86 5.68 1.14 -12.87
N LEU A 87 6.03 0.95 -11.60
CA LEU A 87 5.31 1.51 -10.46
C LEU A 87 6.00 2.77 -9.99
N THR A 88 5.22 3.78 -9.62
CA THR A 88 5.70 5.06 -9.13
C THR A 88 5.32 5.22 -7.67
N PHE A 89 6.35 5.32 -6.80
CA PHE A 89 6.16 5.47 -5.36
C PHE A 89 6.81 6.76 -4.86
N PRO A 90 6.07 7.87 -4.80
CA PRO A 90 6.56 9.06 -4.11
C PRO A 90 6.81 8.79 -2.63
N VAL A 91 7.96 9.23 -2.12
CA VAL A 91 8.26 9.24 -0.68
C VAL A 91 7.80 10.59 -0.14
N ILE A 92 6.87 10.57 0.78
CA ILE A 92 6.22 11.80 1.27
C ILE A 92 6.19 11.87 2.79
N SER A 93 6.03 13.09 3.29
CA SER A 93 5.52 13.38 4.62
C SER A 93 4.14 13.99 4.46
N ASN A 94 3.13 13.38 5.08
CA ASN A 94 1.75 13.84 5.01
C ASN A 94 1.56 15.00 6.00
N ASN A 95 1.29 16.20 5.49
CA ASN A 95 1.14 17.38 6.33
C ASN A 95 -0.14 17.39 7.18
N ILE A 96 -1.11 16.51 6.83
CA ILE A 96 -2.37 16.39 7.57
C ILE A 96 -2.19 15.48 8.78
N THR A 97 -1.55 14.32 8.59
CA THR A 97 -1.41 13.27 9.63
C THR A 97 -0.05 13.29 10.32
N GLY A 98 0.97 13.84 9.67
CA GLY A 98 2.36 13.77 10.14
C GLY A 98 3.09 12.49 9.79
N ASP A 99 2.43 11.53 9.13
CA ASP A 99 3.04 10.26 8.76
C ASP A 99 3.98 10.40 7.56
N SER A 100 5.05 9.62 7.57
CA SER A 100 5.99 9.55 6.44
C SER A 100 6.02 8.12 5.89
N GLY A 101 6.22 8.02 4.58
CA GLY A 101 6.30 6.74 3.89
C GLY A 101 6.08 6.91 2.41
N ILE A 102 5.79 5.81 1.73
CA ILE A 102 5.47 5.85 0.30
C ILE A 102 3.98 5.83 0.06
N VAL A 103 3.57 6.42 -1.04
CA VAL A 103 2.23 6.26 -1.61
C VAL A 103 2.38 5.72 -3.02
N LEU A 104 1.31 5.17 -3.59
CA LEU A 104 1.32 4.74 -4.98
C LEU A 104 0.68 5.83 -5.84
N LEU A 105 1.39 6.26 -6.87
CA LEU A 105 0.88 7.18 -7.90
C LEU A 105 0.66 6.42 -9.21
N ASP A 106 -0.58 6.40 -9.70
CA ASP A 106 -0.95 5.77 -10.95
C ASP A 106 -2.00 6.61 -11.66
N ASN A 107 -1.71 7.05 -12.88
CA ASN A 107 -2.61 7.89 -13.69
C ASN A 107 -3.19 9.10 -12.94
N ASN A 108 -2.33 9.85 -12.26
CA ASN A 108 -2.70 11.01 -11.44
C ASN A 108 -3.59 10.68 -10.23
N LYS A 109 -3.75 9.42 -9.89
CA LYS A 109 -4.44 8.96 -8.69
C LYS A 109 -3.43 8.48 -7.67
N VAL A 110 -3.66 8.79 -6.41
CA VAL A 110 -2.77 8.43 -5.31
C VAL A 110 -3.49 7.50 -4.34
N PHE A 111 -2.84 6.38 -4.05
CA PHE A 111 -3.37 5.34 -3.16
C PHE A 111 -2.61 5.36 -1.84
N ASN A 112 -3.34 5.25 -0.76
CA ASN A 112 -2.84 5.22 0.62
C ASN A 112 -2.22 6.53 1.11
N PHE A 113 -2.64 7.65 0.55
CA PHE A 113 -2.40 8.95 1.17
C PHE A 113 -3.39 9.18 2.32
N SER A 114 -4.69 8.98 2.04
CA SER A 114 -5.74 8.97 3.06
C SER A 114 -6.28 7.53 3.15
N PRO A 115 -6.32 6.91 4.35
CA PRO A 115 -6.80 5.54 4.48
C PRO A 115 -8.19 5.33 3.89
N GLY A 116 -8.34 4.30 3.05
CA GLY A 116 -9.62 3.95 2.45
C GLY A 116 -10.09 4.84 1.30
N LYS A 117 -9.24 5.76 0.82
CA LYS A 117 -9.58 6.70 -0.24
C LYS A 117 -8.53 6.73 -1.34
N ILE A 118 -8.99 7.12 -2.53
CA ILE A 118 -8.13 7.44 -3.67
C ILE A 118 -8.14 8.96 -3.80
N GLU A 119 -6.96 9.58 -3.76
CA GLU A 119 -6.84 11.03 -3.85
C GLU A 119 -6.28 11.45 -5.21
N GLU A 120 -6.56 12.70 -5.61
CA GLU A 120 -5.95 13.29 -6.79
C GLU A 120 -4.50 13.69 -6.48
N TRP A 121 -3.61 13.55 -7.46
CA TRP A 121 -2.21 13.93 -7.29
C TRP A 121 -2.03 15.40 -6.89
N ASP A 122 -2.84 16.30 -7.47
CA ASP A 122 -2.77 17.72 -7.13
C ASP A 122 -3.09 17.97 -5.65
N PHE A 123 -4.10 17.29 -5.12
CA PHE A 123 -4.43 17.37 -3.70
C PHE A 123 -3.27 16.90 -2.83
N VAL A 124 -2.61 15.81 -3.20
CA VAL A 124 -1.48 15.27 -2.44
C VAL A 124 -0.29 16.23 -2.48
N LYS A 125 0.01 16.82 -3.64
CA LYS A 125 1.11 17.80 -3.75
C LYS A 125 0.89 19.03 -2.87
N GLU A 126 -0.36 19.43 -2.67
CA GLU A 126 -0.71 20.56 -1.81
C GLU A 126 -0.64 20.23 -0.32
N ASN A 127 -0.75 18.96 0.04
CA ASN A 127 -0.88 18.50 1.43
C ASN A 127 0.26 17.61 1.89
N ALA A 128 1.35 17.54 1.15
CA ALA A 128 2.50 16.70 1.47
C ALA A 128 3.80 17.36 1.05
N THR A 129 4.87 16.98 1.73
CA THR A 129 6.24 17.25 1.29
C THR A 129 6.74 16.02 0.57
N ILE A 130 7.21 16.17 -0.66
CA ILE A 130 7.72 15.07 -1.48
C ILE A 130 9.25 15.11 -1.42
N PHE A 131 9.87 14.02 -0.93
CA PHE A 131 11.32 13.96 -0.77
C PHE A 131 12.02 13.38 -1.99
N GLN A 132 11.44 12.31 -2.54
CA GLN A 132 11.95 11.65 -3.74
C GLN A 132 10.86 10.73 -4.29
N THR A 133 11.10 10.13 -5.44
CA THR A 133 10.15 9.21 -6.06
C THR A 133 10.88 7.96 -6.54
N HIS A 134 10.44 6.80 -6.10
CA HIS A 134 10.95 5.53 -6.58
C HIS A 134 10.20 5.10 -7.83
N LYS A 135 10.94 4.66 -8.85
CA LYS A 135 10.41 4.03 -10.06
C LYS A 135 10.83 2.57 -10.01
N ILE A 136 9.88 1.67 -9.92
CA ILE A 136 10.13 0.25 -9.66
C ILE A 136 9.41 -0.61 -10.68
N ASP A 137 10.12 -1.60 -11.26
CA ASP A 137 9.50 -2.60 -12.12
C ASP A 137 8.53 -3.42 -11.27
N LYS A 138 7.30 -3.60 -11.75
CA LYS A 138 6.28 -4.33 -10.99
C LYS A 138 6.66 -5.79 -10.72
N LYS A 139 7.61 -6.37 -11.47
CA LYS A 139 8.12 -7.71 -11.23
C LYS A 139 8.71 -7.88 -9.84
N ILE A 140 9.21 -6.80 -9.23
CA ILE A 140 9.74 -6.83 -7.86
C ILE A 140 8.66 -7.18 -6.86
N LEU A 141 7.40 -6.81 -7.13
CA LEU A 141 6.25 -7.14 -6.29
C LEU A 141 5.49 -8.38 -6.74
N SER A 142 5.92 -9.05 -7.81
CA SER A 142 5.29 -10.29 -8.25
C SER A 142 5.97 -11.50 -7.60
N TYR A 143 5.17 -12.51 -7.33
CA TYR A 143 5.57 -13.73 -6.63
C TYR A 143 4.77 -14.93 -7.13
#